data_85e68946de5daaf656a85643793ea016
#
_entry.id   85e68946de5daaf656a85643793ea016
#
_cell.length_a   1.000
_cell.length_b   1.000
_cell.length_c   1.000
_cell.angle_alpha   90.00
_cell.angle_beta   90.00
_cell.angle_gamma   90.00
#
_symmetry.space_group_name_H-M   'P 1'
#
loop_
_entity.id
_entity.type
_entity.pdbx_description
1 polymer ?
#
loop_
_entity_poly.entity_id
_entity_poly.type
_entity_poly.pdbx_seq_one_letter_code
_entity_poly.pdbx_strand_id
1 'polypeptide(L)'
;MKTKQIISVAILATMMAACGQKETTSSDLIHLNYQQMEIQEEAPKLSTLLKDIRYVALETKDTCLLNRPTNITLTDKYIVMDGGDKTECFVFDKKDGKYLRTIGMREDPGPTGYTWATYPLYVVGNEMALKAEWGEKYKFFSLDDGSLLRTVDGKIDGRRWPNDYLYPLNDSTMLQYANNRTGNRKYGLQVCTWSGNVLKKFPATNNFEWDKRMEYEIGYPDEILFHRYKGQVYFQEFTSDTIFRLNERLESEPIYVVGKGDQIPEPNLRNKLDQKEKMKRLVKFEHTMETDRYLLMMGDRWHHQACIYDKQAEKTIRVESEEPIGFTNDLNGFLPFWPIGRGCGNAQNEVWGILSVDKYLEGVEVTGVNPLGIDLEFDDNPVIVIGTLK
;
A
#
# COMPACT_ATOMS: atom_id res chain seq x y z
N MET A 1 -26.11 82.19 39.49
CA MET A 1 -26.68 81.39 38.43
C MET A 1 -25.57 80.48 37.88
N LYS A 2 -25.59 79.20 38.16
CA LYS A 2 -24.58 78.22 37.73
C LYS A 2 -25.08 77.38 36.60
N THR A 3 -24.50 77.55 35.43
CA THR A 3 -24.82 76.81 34.22
C THR A 3 -24.12 75.43 34.27
N LYS A 4 -24.85 74.33 34.28
CA LYS A 4 -24.31 72.98 34.19
C LYS A 4 -24.11 72.61 32.69
N GLN A 5 -22.87 72.37 32.29
CA GLN A 5 -22.54 71.72 31.03
C GLN A 5 -22.77 70.22 31.13
N ILE A 6 -23.55 69.69 30.20
CA ILE A 6 -23.76 68.28 30.01
C ILE A 6 -22.74 67.80 28.95
N ILE A 7 -21.80 66.97 29.36
CA ILE A 7 -20.86 66.32 28.45
C ILE A 7 -21.53 65.02 28.01
N SER A 8 -21.87 64.97 26.74
CA SER A 8 -22.32 63.73 26.07
C SER A 8 -21.08 62.92 25.66
N VAL A 9 -20.91 61.77 26.30
CA VAL A 9 -19.90 60.77 25.94
C VAL A 9 -20.49 59.90 24.83
N ALA A 10 -20.04 60.03 23.60
CA ALA A 10 -20.34 59.14 22.49
C ALA A 10 -19.46 57.89 22.67
N ILE A 11 -20.08 56.76 22.97
CA ILE A 11 -19.45 55.44 22.98
C ILE A 11 -19.38 54.94 21.53
N LEU A 12 -18.18 54.98 20.95
CA LEU A 12 -17.91 54.37 19.68
C LEU A 12 -17.78 52.87 19.83
N ALA A 13 -18.83 52.13 19.52
CA ALA A 13 -18.79 50.66 19.49
C ALA A 13 -18.01 50.19 18.22
N THR A 14 -16.73 49.89 18.38
CA THR A 14 -15.96 49.18 17.37
C THR A 14 -16.45 47.74 17.30
N MET A 15 -17.24 47.42 16.28
CA MET A 15 -17.49 46.03 15.90
C MET A 15 -16.20 45.41 15.39
N MET A 16 -15.50 44.68 16.24
CA MET A 16 -14.51 43.71 15.77
C MET A 16 -15.29 42.57 15.11
N ALA A 17 -15.26 42.55 13.78
CA ALA A 17 -15.61 41.39 13.02
C ALA A 17 -14.55 40.31 13.35
N ALA A 18 -14.84 39.47 14.33
CA ALA A 18 -14.12 38.23 14.52
C ALA A 18 -14.40 37.39 13.27
N CYS A 19 -13.42 37.34 12.37
CA CYS A 19 -13.32 36.25 11.42
C CYS A 19 -13.29 34.97 12.23
N GLY A 20 -14.43 34.32 12.34
CA GLY A 20 -14.51 32.95 12.81
C GLY A 20 -13.67 32.09 11.88
N GLN A 21 -12.44 31.80 12.25
CA GLN A 21 -11.78 30.60 11.78
C GLN A 21 -12.77 29.48 12.17
N LYS A 22 -13.42 28.90 11.16
CA LYS A 22 -14.00 27.58 11.31
C LYS A 22 -12.86 26.70 11.83
N GLU A 23 -12.86 26.38 13.10
CA GLU A 23 -12.15 25.23 13.60
C GLU A 23 -12.61 24.08 12.71
N THR A 24 -11.72 23.57 11.88
CA THR A 24 -11.89 22.28 11.24
C THR A 24 -12.11 21.32 12.38
N THR A 25 -13.35 20.87 12.55
CA THR A 25 -13.69 19.74 13.39
C THR A 25 -12.69 18.65 13.05
N SER A 26 -11.82 18.31 13.99
CA SER A 26 -10.98 17.13 13.90
C SER A 26 -11.93 16.00 13.55
N SER A 27 -11.72 15.31 12.43
CA SER A 27 -12.41 14.06 12.16
C SER A 27 -12.20 13.21 13.40
N ASP A 28 -13.29 12.74 14.01
CA ASP A 28 -13.19 11.96 15.24
C ASP A 28 -12.24 10.80 15.00
N LEU A 29 -11.16 10.75 15.77
CA LEU A 29 -10.13 9.74 15.67
C LEU A 29 -10.74 8.38 16.02
N ILE A 30 -10.67 7.43 15.13
CA ILE A 30 -11.30 6.12 15.29
C ILE A 30 -10.31 5.17 15.98
N HIS A 31 -10.67 4.67 17.16
CA HIS A 31 -9.87 3.70 17.91
C HIS A 31 -10.36 2.28 17.65
N LEU A 32 -9.49 1.45 17.09
CA LEU A 32 -9.81 0.07 16.72
C LEU A 32 -9.53 -0.93 17.86
N ASN A 33 -8.68 -0.55 18.84
CA ASN A 33 -8.37 -1.34 20.03
C ASN A 33 -7.96 -2.80 19.73
N TYR A 34 -6.90 -2.99 18.96
CA TYR A 34 -6.43 -4.29 18.50
C TYR A 34 -6.40 -5.38 19.59
N GLN A 35 -5.89 -5.06 20.78
CA GLN A 35 -5.79 -6.02 21.89
C GLN A 35 -7.15 -6.46 22.44
N GLN A 36 -8.21 -5.72 22.17
CA GLN A 36 -9.57 -5.98 22.64
C GLN A 36 -10.52 -6.43 21.54
N MET A 37 -9.97 -6.65 20.33
CA MET A 37 -10.78 -7.14 19.20
C MET A 37 -11.37 -8.51 19.52
N GLU A 38 -12.63 -8.68 19.17
CA GLU A 38 -13.27 -9.99 19.23
C GLU A 38 -12.59 -10.94 18.24
N ILE A 39 -12.11 -12.07 18.75
CA ILE A 39 -11.56 -13.12 17.91
C ILE A 39 -12.72 -13.96 17.38
N GLN A 40 -12.78 -14.12 16.08
CA GLN A 40 -13.77 -14.94 15.41
C GLN A 40 -13.08 -16.09 14.66
N GLU A 41 -13.66 -17.27 14.73
CA GLU A 41 -13.19 -18.45 14.00
C GLU A 41 -13.49 -18.33 12.50
N GLU A 42 -14.58 -17.65 12.15
CA GLU A 42 -15.02 -17.49 10.75
C GLU A 42 -14.95 -16.03 10.33
N ALA A 43 -14.37 -15.80 9.16
CA ALA A 43 -14.39 -14.49 8.51
C ALA A 43 -15.80 -14.16 7.94
N PRO A 44 -16.12 -12.87 7.77
CA PRO A 44 -17.35 -12.47 7.09
C PRO A 44 -17.44 -13.06 5.68
N LYS A 45 -18.66 -13.17 5.18
CA LYS A 45 -18.94 -13.65 3.82
C LYS A 45 -18.38 -12.69 2.77
N LEU A 46 -17.79 -13.25 1.72
CA LEU A 46 -17.21 -12.49 0.62
C LEU A 46 -18.25 -11.63 -0.11
N SER A 47 -19.49 -12.13 -0.21
CA SER A 47 -20.62 -11.36 -0.75
C SER A 47 -20.92 -10.07 0.00
N THR A 48 -20.40 -9.86 1.21
CA THR A 48 -20.53 -8.58 1.92
C THR A 48 -19.55 -7.50 1.41
N LEU A 49 -18.47 -7.90 0.78
CA LEU A 49 -17.42 -7.05 0.22
C LEU A 49 -17.53 -6.92 -1.30
N LEU A 50 -17.75 -8.03 -2.01
CA LEU A 50 -17.70 -8.10 -3.47
C LEU A 50 -19.06 -8.35 -4.10
N LYS A 51 -19.24 -7.86 -5.33
CA LYS A 51 -20.36 -8.21 -6.23
C LYS A 51 -20.10 -9.53 -6.93
N ASP A 52 -18.88 -9.72 -7.39
CA ASP A 52 -18.42 -10.89 -8.13
C ASP A 52 -16.93 -11.15 -7.88
N ILE A 53 -16.51 -12.35 -8.27
CA ILE A 53 -15.11 -12.79 -8.22
C ILE A 53 -14.83 -13.63 -9.48
N ARG A 54 -13.68 -13.40 -10.10
CA ARG A 54 -13.19 -14.16 -11.24
C ARG A 54 -11.73 -14.53 -11.08
N TYR A 55 -11.33 -15.57 -11.81
CA TYR A 55 -9.98 -16.12 -11.78
C TYR A 55 -9.36 -15.98 -13.16
N VAL A 56 -8.09 -15.60 -13.22
CA VAL A 56 -7.35 -15.40 -14.46
C VAL A 56 -6.04 -16.17 -14.34
N ALA A 57 -5.95 -17.29 -15.06
CA ALA A 57 -4.70 -18.03 -15.20
C ALA A 57 -3.76 -17.20 -16.08
N LEU A 58 -2.54 -16.94 -15.62
CA LEU A 58 -1.55 -16.25 -16.41
C LEU A 58 -0.87 -17.22 -17.38
N GLU A 59 -0.71 -16.81 -18.61
CA GLU A 59 -0.05 -17.63 -19.65
C GLU A 59 1.37 -18.01 -19.20
N THR A 60 1.69 -19.31 -19.32
CA THR A 60 3.01 -19.87 -19.01
C THR A 60 3.80 -20.09 -20.29
N LYS A 61 4.93 -19.44 -20.41
CA LYS A 61 5.92 -19.60 -21.48
C LYS A 61 7.31 -19.28 -20.94
N ASP A 62 8.35 -19.84 -21.54
CA ASP A 62 9.75 -19.53 -21.18
C ASP A 62 10.05 -18.03 -21.17
N THR A 63 9.35 -17.24 -21.99
CA THR A 63 9.54 -15.80 -22.13
C THR A 63 8.82 -14.96 -21.06
N CYS A 64 7.94 -15.56 -20.27
CA CYS A 64 7.14 -14.86 -19.24
C CYS A 64 6.96 -15.69 -17.97
N LEU A 65 7.89 -16.60 -17.70
CA LEU A 65 7.87 -17.40 -16.48
C LEU A 65 8.11 -16.50 -15.25
N LEU A 66 7.26 -16.64 -14.25
CA LEU A 66 7.28 -15.85 -13.04
C LEU A 66 7.99 -16.57 -11.91
N ASN A 67 8.78 -15.84 -11.13
CA ASN A 67 9.48 -16.38 -9.97
C ASN A 67 9.02 -15.64 -8.69
N ARG A 68 7.98 -16.14 -8.04
CA ARG A 68 7.38 -15.59 -6.81
C ARG A 68 7.00 -14.11 -6.92
N PRO A 69 6.16 -13.73 -7.89
CA PRO A 69 5.75 -12.36 -8.06
C PRO A 69 4.91 -11.89 -6.85
N THR A 70 5.29 -10.77 -6.28
CA THR A 70 4.57 -10.17 -5.14
C THR A 70 4.15 -8.72 -5.40
N ASN A 71 4.76 -8.08 -6.40
CA ASN A 71 4.55 -6.68 -6.71
C ASN A 71 3.70 -6.56 -7.99
N ILE A 72 2.40 -6.41 -7.81
CA ILE A 72 1.38 -6.48 -8.88
C ILE A 72 0.52 -5.23 -8.84
N THR A 73 0.00 -4.82 -9.98
CA THR A 73 -1.09 -3.86 -10.05
C THR A 73 -2.02 -4.17 -11.21
N LEU A 74 -3.30 -3.79 -11.09
CA LEU A 74 -4.29 -3.89 -12.15
C LEU A 74 -4.58 -2.52 -12.73
N THR A 75 -4.59 -2.44 -14.07
CA THR A 75 -5.16 -1.31 -14.80
C THR A 75 -6.52 -1.69 -15.40
N ASP A 76 -7.12 -0.83 -16.19
CA ASP A 76 -8.35 -1.16 -16.90
C ASP A 76 -8.20 -2.35 -17.83
N LYS A 77 -7.03 -2.49 -18.46
CA LYS A 77 -6.75 -3.48 -19.51
C LYS A 77 -5.75 -4.56 -19.08
N TYR A 78 -4.85 -4.25 -18.15
CA TYR A 78 -3.65 -5.03 -17.91
C TYR A 78 -3.51 -5.51 -16.48
N ILE A 79 -2.89 -6.67 -16.34
CA ILE A 79 -2.22 -7.12 -15.13
C ILE A 79 -0.75 -6.78 -15.35
N VAL A 80 -0.19 -5.90 -14.52
CA VAL A 80 1.20 -5.48 -14.57
C VAL A 80 1.91 -6.02 -13.34
N MET A 81 3.05 -6.67 -13.52
CA MET A 81 3.76 -7.28 -12.41
C MET A 81 5.27 -7.30 -12.59
N ASP A 82 5.98 -7.21 -11.48
CA ASP A 82 7.38 -7.59 -11.40
C ASP A 82 7.44 -9.12 -11.35
N GLY A 83 8.17 -9.73 -12.27
CA GLY A 83 8.24 -11.18 -12.39
C GLY A 83 8.95 -11.90 -11.23
N GLY A 84 9.49 -11.14 -10.25
CA GLY A 84 10.19 -11.65 -9.08
C GLY A 84 11.71 -11.62 -9.23
N ASP A 85 12.42 -12.44 -8.47
CA ASP A 85 13.88 -12.44 -8.40
C ASP A 85 14.55 -12.55 -9.76
N LYS A 86 15.26 -11.48 -10.18
CA LYS A 86 16.04 -11.38 -11.43
C LYS A 86 15.24 -11.53 -12.72
N THR A 87 13.91 -11.43 -12.66
CA THR A 87 13.08 -11.42 -13.86
C THR A 87 12.64 -10.00 -14.21
N GLU A 88 12.13 -9.83 -15.42
CA GLU A 88 11.64 -8.57 -15.96
C GLU A 88 10.26 -8.23 -15.40
N CYS A 89 9.78 -7.04 -15.74
CA CYS A 89 8.38 -6.65 -15.55
C CYS A 89 7.54 -7.09 -16.76
N PHE A 90 6.42 -7.72 -16.47
CA PHE A 90 5.53 -8.29 -17.48
C PHE A 90 4.17 -7.61 -17.50
N VAL A 91 3.57 -7.59 -18.67
CA VAL A 91 2.21 -7.13 -18.92
C VAL A 91 1.40 -8.28 -19.51
N PHE A 92 0.32 -8.63 -18.83
CA PHE A 92 -0.65 -9.60 -19.28
C PHE A 92 -1.99 -8.91 -19.56
N ASP A 93 -2.77 -9.48 -20.47
CA ASP A 93 -4.16 -9.07 -20.69
C ASP A 93 -4.99 -9.41 -19.45
N LYS A 94 -5.70 -8.42 -18.91
CA LYS A 94 -6.50 -8.63 -17.69
C LYS A 94 -7.71 -9.54 -17.93
N LYS A 95 -8.17 -9.66 -19.16
CA LYS A 95 -9.37 -10.44 -19.49
C LYS A 95 -9.10 -11.94 -19.47
N ASP A 96 -8.00 -12.37 -20.08
CA ASP A 96 -7.73 -13.78 -20.33
C ASP A 96 -6.34 -14.26 -19.87
N GLY A 97 -5.54 -13.39 -19.26
CA GLY A 97 -4.21 -13.72 -18.72
C GLY A 97 -3.13 -13.93 -19.75
N LYS A 98 -3.39 -13.66 -21.03
CA LYS A 98 -2.36 -13.80 -22.07
C LYS A 98 -1.21 -12.85 -21.87
N TYR A 99 0.00 -13.36 -22.03
CA TYR A 99 1.20 -12.54 -22.06
C TYR A 99 1.19 -11.61 -23.28
N LEU A 100 1.38 -10.33 -23.02
CA LEU A 100 1.42 -9.31 -24.07
C LEU A 100 2.84 -8.84 -24.36
N ARG A 101 3.61 -8.52 -23.31
CA ARG A 101 4.97 -7.98 -23.48
C ARG A 101 5.75 -7.91 -22.17
N THR A 102 7.06 -7.76 -22.32
CA THR A 102 8.00 -7.36 -21.28
C THR A 102 8.19 -5.84 -21.30
N ILE A 103 8.38 -5.23 -20.15
CA ILE A 103 8.65 -3.80 -19.98
C ILE A 103 10.11 -3.59 -19.60
N GLY A 104 10.85 -2.92 -20.46
CA GLY A 104 12.28 -2.69 -20.28
C GLY A 104 13.11 -3.97 -20.32
N MET A 105 14.38 -3.84 -20.01
CA MET A 105 15.32 -4.97 -19.88
C MET A 105 16.11 -4.83 -18.57
N ARG A 106 15.96 -5.77 -17.68
CA ARG A 106 16.63 -5.72 -16.37
C ARG A 106 18.14 -5.88 -16.53
N GLU A 107 18.89 -5.03 -15.81
CA GLU A 107 20.36 -5.02 -15.80
C GLU A 107 21.03 -4.79 -17.18
N ASP A 108 20.26 -4.39 -18.18
CA ASP A 108 20.79 -4.04 -19.51
C ASP A 108 21.36 -2.61 -19.48
N PRO A 109 22.57 -2.38 -20.07
CA PRO A 109 23.16 -1.05 -20.16
C PRO A 109 22.53 -0.15 -21.21
N GLY A 110 21.65 -0.70 -22.06
CA GLY A 110 21.00 0.00 -23.17
C GLY A 110 19.94 1.02 -22.71
N PRO A 111 19.35 1.72 -23.68
CA PRO A 111 18.40 2.79 -23.39
C PRO A 111 17.15 2.31 -22.64
N THR A 112 16.71 1.06 -22.84
CA THR A 112 15.56 0.45 -22.16
C THR A 112 15.93 -0.27 -20.87
N GLY A 113 17.22 -0.31 -20.51
CA GLY A 113 17.70 -1.00 -19.32
C GLY A 113 17.26 -0.34 -18.03
N TYR A 114 16.96 -1.15 -17.01
CA TYR A 114 16.64 -0.69 -15.65
C TYR A 114 17.30 -1.59 -14.60
N THR A 115 17.33 -1.13 -13.36
CA THR A 115 17.94 -1.88 -12.24
C THR A 115 16.89 -2.63 -11.44
N TRP A 116 15.81 -1.95 -11.04
CA TRP A 116 14.72 -2.52 -10.23
C TRP A 116 13.37 -1.92 -10.60
N ALA A 117 12.33 -2.70 -10.36
CA ALA A 117 10.98 -2.18 -10.28
C ALA A 117 10.85 -1.19 -9.09
N THR A 118 9.87 -0.31 -9.15
CA THR A 118 9.48 0.49 -7.99
C THR A 118 8.68 -0.38 -7.02
N TYR A 119 8.67 -0.01 -5.74
CA TYR A 119 7.83 -0.68 -4.76
C TYR A 119 6.98 0.35 -4.00
N PRO A 120 5.63 0.22 -3.99
CA PRO A 120 4.87 -0.61 -4.93
C PRO A 120 5.13 -0.24 -6.40
N LEU A 121 4.64 -1.03 -7.35
CA LEU A 121 4.74 -0.70 -8.77
C LEU A 121 4.14 0.67 -9.04
N TYR A 122 4.94 1.59 -9.58
CA TYR A 122 4.46 2.90 -9.98
C TYR A 122 3.81 2.81 -11.36
N VAL A 123 2.50 2.72 -11.36
CA VAL A 123 1.69 2.74 -12.59
C VAL A 123 0.67 3.86 -12.46
N VAL A 124 0.66 4.77 -13.43
CA VAL A 124 -0.30 5.87 -13.52
C VAL A 124 -0.79 5.98 -14.96
N GLY A 125 -2.10 5.90 -15.13
CA GLY A 125 -2.70 5.83 -16.46
C GLY A 125 -2.16 4.63 -17.24
N ASN A 126 -1.49 4.90 -18.36
CA ASN A 126 -0.88 3.90 -19.23
C ASN A 126 0.66 3.86 -19.13
N GLU A 127 1.22 4.42 -18.09
CA GLU A 127 2.67 4.51 -17.90
C GLU A 127 3.13 3.76 -16.66
N MET A 128 4.28 3.10 -16.77
CA MET A 128 4.99 2.45 -15.68
C MET A 128 6.37 3.06 -15.49
N ALA A 129 6.76 3.36 -14.25
CA ALA A 129 8.10 3.83 -13.94
C ALA A 129 8.96 2.72 -13.36
N LEU A 130 10.20 2.59 -13.86
CA LEU A 130 11.23 1.68 -13.38
C LEU A 130 12.47 2.45 -12.93
N LYS A 131 13.16 1.96 -11.88
CA LYS A 131 14.40 2.54 -11.37
C LYS A 131 15.57 2.11 -12.25
N ALA A 132 16.33 3.07 -12.77
CA ALA A 132 17.55 2.85 -13.52
C ALA A 132 18.76 3.45 -12.80
N GLU A 133 19.97 3.03 -13.21
CA GLU A 133 21.23 3.55 -12.68
C GLU A 133 21.23 3.59 -11.12
N TRP A 134 20.84 2.49 -10.51
CA TRP A 134 20.78 2.37 -9.05
C TRP A 134 19.85 3.37 -8.36
N GLY A 135 18.80 3.83 -9.07
CA GLY A 135 17.83 4.82 -8.59
C GLY A 135 18.27 6.28 -8.80
N GLU A 136 19.33 6.53 -9.57
CA GLU A 136 19.68 7.88 -10.01
C GLU A 136 18.76 8.39 -11.12
N LYS A 137 18.10 7.46 -11.83
CA LYS A 137 17.13 7.77 -12.87
C LYS A 137 15.88 6.92 -12.76
N TYR A 138 14.79 7.45 -13.30
CA TYR A 138 13.57 6.70 -13.55
C TYR A 138 13.27 6.70 -15.04
N LYS A 139 12.94 5.54 -15.58
CA LYS A 139 12.52 5.35 -16.96
C LYS A 139 11.04 5.05 -16.99
N PHE A 140 10.30 5.80 -17.78
CA PHE A 140 8.87 5.63 -17.96
C PHE A 140 8.61 4.90 -19.26
N PHE A 141 7.81 3.86 -19.17
CA PHE A 141 7.45 3.00 -20.30
C PHE A 141 5.95 3.03 -20.52
N SER A 142 5.56 2.95 -21.79
CA SER A 142 4.18 2.73 -22.19
C SER A 142 3.75 1.30 -21.88
N LEU A 143 2.60 1.13 -21.26
CA LEU A 143 2.01 -0.20 -21.06
C LEU A 143 1.41 -0.77 -22.35
N ASP A 144 1.04 0.06 -23.34
CA ASP A 144 0.41 -0.41 -24.58
C ASP A 144 1.39 -1.11 -25.53
N ASP A 145 2.64 -0.67 -25.59
CA ASP A 145 3.64 -1.19 -26.55
C ASP A 145 5.03 -1.47 -25.95
N GLY A 146 5.25 -1.15 -24.65
CA GLY A 146 6.52 -1.33 -23.97
C GLY A 146 7.60 -0.30 -24.36
N SER A 147 7.27 0.72 -25.14
CA SER A 147 8.23 1.74 -25.57
C SER A 147 8.68 2.63 -24.43
N LEU A 148 9.96 3.03 -24.43
CA LEU A 148 10.49 4.03 -23.51
C LEU A 148 9.95 5.40 -23.88
N LEU A 149 9.17 6.02 -22.99
CA LEU A 149 8.56 7.32 -23.20
C LEU A 149 9.48 8.47 -22.81
N ARG A 150 10.13 8.35 -21.65
CA ARG A 150 11.05 9.38 -21.12
C ARG A 150 11.92 8.83 -20.00
N THR A 151 13.00 9.52 -19.75
CA THR A 151 13.87 9.31 -18.60
C THR A 151 13.89 10.59 -17.77
N VAL A 152 13.77 10.47 -16.47
CA VAL A 152 13.85 11.60 -15.53
C VAL A 152 14.96 11.37 -14.52
N ASP A 153 15.55 12.47 -14.03
CA ASP A 153 16.55 12.43 -12.95
C ASP A 153 15.86 12.03 -11.64
N GLY A 154 16.36 11.03 -10.96
CA GLY A 154 15.90 10.59 -9.63
C GLY A 154 16.50 11.38 -8.48
N LYS A 155 17.33 12.41 -8.77
CA LYS A 155 17.90 13.29 -7.74
C LYS A 155 16.88 14.34 -7.30
N ILE A 156 16.83 14.58 -6.01
CA ILE A 156 15.98 15.59 -5.40
C ILE A 156 16.89 16.61 -4.72
N ASP A 157 16.68 17.89 -4.97
CA ASP A 157 17.58 18.96 -4.52
C ASP A 157 19.06 18.66 -4.93
N GLY A 158 19.27 18.07 -6.11
CA GLY A 158 20.59 17.70 -6.64
C GLY A 158 21.27 16.52 -5.93
N ARG A 159 20.58 15.83 -5.03
CA ARG A 159 21.10 14.68 -4.28
C ARG A 159 20.26 13.44 -4.53
N ARG A 160 20.94 12.29 -4.56
CA ARG A 160 20.25 11.01 -4.53
C ARG A 160 19.47 10.90 -3.22
N TRP A 161 18.15 10.71 -3.34
CA TRP A 161 17.31 10.38 -2.20
C TRP A 161 17.15 8.87 -2.13
N PRO A 162 17.46 8.22 -1.01
CA PRO A 162 17.13 6.82 -0.83
C PRO A 162 15.60 6.70 -0.83
N ASN A 163 15.07 6.00 -1.82
CA ASN A 163 13.64 5.78 -2.00
C ASN A 163 13.39 4.28 -2.00
N ASP A 164 13.18 3.75 -0.82
CA ASP A 164 12.83 2.34 -0.71
C ASP A 164 11.40 2.11 -1.24
N TYR A 165 10.49 3.10 -1.01
CA TYR A 165 9.10 3.07 -1.47
C TYR A 165 8.76 4.33 -2.27
N LEU A 166 7.98 4.12 -3.32
CA LEU A 166 7.50 5.17 -4.20
C LEU A 166 6.00 4.99 -4.45
N TYR A 167 5.19 5.96 -4.03
CA TYR A 167 3.74 5.89 -4.16
C TYR A 167 3.18 7.09 -4.93
N PRO A 168 2.42 6.89 -6.02
CA PRO A 168 1.90 8.00 -6.81
C PRO A 168 0.80 8.75 -6.06
N LEU A 169 0.88 10.07 -6.03
CA LEU A 169 -0.23 10.94 -5.64
C LEU A 169 -1.09 11.30 -6.85
N ASN A 170 -0.43 11.69 -7.93
CA ASN A 170 -1.01 11.94 -9.25
C ASN A 170 0.09 11.80 -10.32
N ASP A 171 -0.18 12.21 -11.55
CA ASP A 171 0.74 12.04 -12.69
C ASP A 171 2.09 12.77 -12.52
N SER A 172 2.16 13.80 -11.69
CA SER A 172 3.34 14.65 -11.54
C SER A 172 3.97 14.63 -10.14
N THR A 173 3.25 14.12 -9.14
CA THR A 173 3.68 14.12 -7.74
C THR A 173 3.60 12.74 -7.11
N MET A 174 4.52 12.46 -6.20
CA MET A 174 4.64 11.19 -5.52
C MET A 174 5.02 11.36 -4.05
N LEU A 175 4.69 10.35 -3.25
CA LEU A 175 5.28 10.09 -1.95
C LEU A 175 6.53 9.24 -2.13
N GLN A 176 7.59 9.62 -1.45
CA GLN A 176 8.81 8.81 -1.33
C GLN A 176 9.08 8.54 0.14
N TYR A 177 9.32 7.30 0.48
CA TYR A 177 9.72 6.90 1.81
C TYR A 177 11.09 6.22 1.78
N ALA A 178 11.87 6.50 2.80
CA ALA A 178 13.19 5.92 2.96
C ALA A 178 13.31 5.28 4.34
N ASN A 179 13.63 3.99 4.36
CA ASN A 179 13.83 3.22 5.58
C ASN A 179 14.89 3.85 6.48
N ASN A 180 14.58 3.99 7.76
CA ASN A 180 15.51 4.55 8.73
C ASN A 180 16.46 3.50 9.29
N ARG A 181 17.34 2.94 8.43
CA ARG A 181 18.18 1.78 8.75
C ARG A 181 19.21 2.05 9.83
N THR A 182 19.65 3.30 9.96
CA THR A 182 20.67 3.73 10.95
C THR A 182 20.12 4.57 12.09
N GLY A 183 18.80 4.81 12.13
CA GLY A 183 18.12 5.50 13.22
C GLY A 183 18.29 7.02 13.26
N ASN A 184 19.02 7.64 12.34
CA ASN A 184 19.41 9.05 12.41
C ASN A 184 18.82 9.91 11.29
N ARG A 185 17.80 9.43 10.57
CA ARG A 185 17.16 10.23 9.51
C ARG A 185 16.39 11.41 10.09
N LYS A 186 16.58 12.57 9.49
CA LYS A 186 15.80 13.75 9.81
C LYS A 186 14.37 13.68 9.24
N TYR A 187 14.24 13.09 8.04
CA TYR A 187 12.98 12.94 7.32
C TYR A 187 12.86 11.50 6.77
N GLY A 188 11.74 10.85 6.99
CA GLY A 188 11.44 9.52 6.47
C GLY A 188 10.58 9.56 5.22
N LEU A 189 9.57 10.43 5.22
CA LEU A 189 8.60 10.57 4.13
C LEU A 189 8.70 11.98 3.53
N GLN A 190 8.51 12.08 2.21
CA GLN A 190 8.40 13.37 1.53
C GLN A 190 7.46 13.31 0.32
N VAL A 191 6.89 14.45 -0.02
CA VAL A 191 6.17 14.67 -1.29
C VAL A 191 7.08 15.43 -2.23
N CYS A 192 7.25 14.93 -3.43
CA CYS A 192 8.06 15.55 -4.46
C CYS A 192 7.46 15.39 -5.85
N THR A 193 7.95 16.19 -6.79
CA THR A 193 7.62 16.09 -8.21
C THR A 193 8.69 15.29 -8.93
N TRP A 194 8.36 14.77 -10.12
CA TRP A 194 9.33 14.13 -11.00
C TRP A 194 10.43 15.08 -11.51
N SER A 195 10.22 16.40 -11.42
CA SER A 195 11.25 17.42 -11.70
C SER A 195 12.25 17.64 -10.57
N GLY A 196 12.15 16.89 -9.46
CA GLY A 196 13.06 16.93 -8.33
C GLY A 196 12.75 18.01 -7.28
N ASN A 197 11.60 18.69 -7.38
CA ASN A 197 11.19 19.69 -6.39
C ASN A 197 10.52 18.99 -5.20
N VAL A 198 10.96 19.30 -4.00
CA VAL A 198 10.32 18.85 -2.76
C VAL A 198 9.20 19.81 -2.37
N LEU A 199 8.00 19.29 -2.26
CA LEU A 199 6.82 20.05 -1.85
C LEU A 199 6.61 20.01 -0.34
N LYS A 200 6.87 18.85 0.29
CA LYS A 200 6.72 18.63 1.73
C LYS A 200 7.69 17.58 2.23
N LYS A 201 8.21 17.76 3.45
CA LYS A 201 8.99 16.74 4.17
C LYS A 201 8.34 16.47 5.52
N PHE A 202 8.27 15.19 5.89
CA PHE A 202 7.75 14.75 7.19
C PHE A 202 8.92 14.28 8.04
N PRO A 203 9.04 14.74 9.30
CA PRO A 203 10.05 14.24 10.23
C PRO A 203 9.99 12.73 10.35
N ALA A 204 11.14 12.10 10.48
CA ALA A 204 11.18 10.68 10.82
C ALA A 204 10.70 10.47 12.26
N THR A 205 9.78 9.54 12.45
CA THR A 205 9.18 9.20 13.75
C THR A 205 9.85 7.98 14.39
N ASN A 206 10.67 7.26 13.61
CA ASN A 206 11.27 5.97 13.96
C ASN A 206 12.79 6.08 14.19
N ASN A 207 13.24 7.17 14.82
CA ASN A 207 14.64 7.36 15.15
C ASN A 207 15.06 6.46 16.33
N PHE A 208 16.30 5.97 16.27
CA PHE A 208 16.92 5.16 17.32
C PHE A 208 18.45 5.35 17.31
N GLU A 209 19.11 5.00 18.38
CA GLU A 209 20.56 4.98 18.43
C GLU A 209 21.11 3.70 17.78
N TRP A 210 21.94 3.87 16.74
CA TRP A 210 22.56 2.75 16.03
C TRP A 210 23.62 2.08 16.91
N ASP A 211 23.49 0.76 17.09
CA ASP A 211 24.52 -0.02 17.77
C ASP A 211 25.70 -0.24 16.82
N LYS A 212 26.82 0.40 17.11
CA LYS A 212 28.05 0.33 16.30
C LYS A 212 28.66 -1.06 16.21
N ARG A 213 28.21 -2.02 17.02
CA ARG A 213 28.60 -3.44 16.94
C ARG A 213 27.88 -4.20 15.83
N MET A 214 26.83 -3.61 15.27
CA MET A 214 26.14 -4.21 14.12
C MET A 214 27.01 -4.09 12.87
N GLU A 215 27.24 -5.21 12.21
CA GLU A 215 28.08 -5.28 11.00
C GLU A 215 27.32 -4.80 9.75
N TYR A 216 26.00 -4.83 9.77
CA TYR A 216 25.16 -4.46 8.63
C TYR A 216 23.86 -3.78 9.07
N GLU A 217 23.36 -2.96 8.17
CA GLU A 217 22.08 -2.28 8.34
C GLU A 217 20.91 -3.25 8.09
N ILE A 218 19.88 -3.18 8.93
CA ILE A 218 18.67 -3.98 8.77
C ILE A 218 17.54 -3.11 8.27
N GLY A 219 17.01 -3.45 7.10
CA GLY A 219 15.73 -2.97 6.60
C GLY A 219 14.65 -4.02 6.81
N TYR A 220 13.44 -3.61 7.08
CA TYR A 220 12.30 -4.50 7.09
C TYR A 220 11.50 -4.30 5.80
N PRO A 221 10.94 -5.37 5.23
CA PRO A 221 9.90 -5.21 4.22
C PRO A 221 8.70 -4.50 4.85
N ASP A 222 7.93 -3.77 4.05
CA ASP A 222 6.68 -3.12 4.47
C ASP A 222 6.81 -2.19 5.69
N GLU A 223 7.93 -1.43 5.75
CA GLU A 223 8.13 -0.42 6.81
C GLU A 223 7.10 0.71 6.76
N ILE A 224 6.51 0.92 5.61
CA ILE A 224 5.38 1.81 5.42
C ILE A 224 4.38 1.15 4.49
N LEU A 225 3.12 1.20 4.87
CA LEU A 225 2.00 0.78 4.04
C LEU A 225 1.28 1.99 3.50
N PHE A 226 0.95 1.94 2.22
CA PHE A 226 0.14 2.94 1.56
C PHE A 226 -1.14 2.30 1.05
N HIS A 227 -2.24 3.00 1.19
CA HIS A 227 -3.46 2.65 0.48
C HIS A 227 -4.20 3.91 0.01
N ARG A 228 -5.11 3.73 -0.93
CA ARG A 228 -5.94 4.80 -1.48
C ARG A 228 -7.40 4.50 -1.24
N TYR A 229 -8.12 5.50 -0.72
CA TYR A 229 -9.56 5.44 -0.55
C TYR A 229 -10.19 6.78 -0.89
N LYS A 230 -11.22 6.77 -1.74
CA LYS A 230 -11.89 7.99 -2.25
C LYS A 230 -10.93 9.07 -2.78
N GLY A 231 -9.92 8.63 -3.54
CA GLY A 231 -8.91 9.52 -4.12
C GLY A 231 -7.84 10.02 -3.15
N GLN A 232 -8.04 9.87 -1.85
CA GLN A 232 -7.08 10.28 -0.82
C GLN A 232 -6.08 9.16 -0.50
N VAL A 233 -4.86 9.55 -0.14
CA VAL A 233 -3.80 8.61 0.21
C VAL A 233 -3.66 8.51 1.72
N TYR A 234 -3.59 7.30 2.20
CA TYR A 234 -3.36 6.93 3.59
C TYR A 234 -2.02 6.22 3.72
N PHE A 235 -1.40 6.34 4.87
CA PHE A 235 -0.15 5.66 5.16
C PHE A 235 -0.02 5.29 6.64
N GLN A 236 0.72 4.24 6.91
CA GLN A 236 1.07 3.79 8.26
C GLN A 236 2.51 3.28 8.28
N GLU A 237 3.35 3.81 9.16
CA GLU A 237 4.65 3.22 9.47
C GLU A 237 4.48 2.00 10.40
N PHE A 238 5.29 0.96 10.22
CA PHE A 238 5.16 -0.27 11.02
C PHE A 238 5.42 -0.04 12.51
N THR A 239 6.21 0.99 12.88
CA THR A 239 6.46 1.43 14.25
C THR A 239 5.38 2.37 14.79
N SER A 240 4.29 2.57 14.08
CA SER A 240 3.18 3.43 14.46
C SER A 240 1.88 2.65 14.62
N ASP A 241 1.08 3.04 15.61
CA ASP A 241 -0.30 2.60 15.76
C ASP A 241 -1.27 3.37 14.88
N THR A 242 -0.83 4.51 14.34
CA THR A 242 -1.72 5.45 13.68
C THR A 242 -1.66 5.31 12.16
N ILE A 243 -2.83 5.24 11.54
CA ILE A 243 -3.00 5.38 10.10
C ILE A 243 -3.32 6.85 9.83
N PHE A 244 -2.48 7.49 9.04
CA PHE A 244 -2.61 8.88 8.67
C PHE A 244 -3.20 9.02 7.27
N ARG A 245 -3.96 10.08 7.05
CA ARG A 245 -4.41 10.55 5.75
C ARG A 245 -3.56 11.75 5.34
N LEU A 246 -3.15 11.80 4.08
CA LEU A 246 -2.57 13.00 3.50
C LEU A 246 -3.69 13.89 2.95
N ASN A 247 -3.83 15.11 3.50
CA ASN A 247 -4.84 16.05 3.05
C ASN A 247 -4.36 16.86 1.83
N GLU A 248 -5.22 17.70 1.27
CA GLU A 248 -4.92 18.53 0.10
C GLU A 248 -3.81 19.57 0.36
N ARG A 249 -3.54 19.93 1.62
CA ARG A 249 -2.45 20.82 2.02
C ARG A 249 -1.14 20.08 2.24
N LEU A 250 -1.09 18.79 1.92
CA LEU A 250 0.04 17.91 2.18
C LEU A 250 0.39 17.83 3.67
N GLU A 251 -0.62 17.78 4.54
CA GLU A 251 -0.48 17.57 5.97
C GLU A 251 -0.98 16.18 6.34
N SER A 252 -0.32 15.55 7.30
CA SER A 252 -0.75 14.24 7.83
C SER A 252 -1.80 14.43 8.91
N GLU A 253 -2.98 13.85 8.70
CA GLU A 253 -4.08 13.84 9.65
C GLU A 253 -4.26 12.43 10.20
N PRO A 254 -4.24 12.21 11.52
CA PRO A 254 -4.51 10.90 12.10
C PRO A 254 -6.00 10.56 11.92
N ILE A 255 -6.29 9.37 11.38
CA ILE A 255 -7.67 8.91 11.12
C ILE A 255 -8.02 7.69 11.97
N TYR A 256 -7.11 6.69 12.03
CA TYR A 256 -7.32 5.48 12.82
C TYR A 256 -6.16 5.27 13.78
N VAL A 257 -6.47 4.81 14.99
CA VAL A 257 -5.49 4.25 15.93
C VAL A 257 -5.79 2.78 16.11
N VAL A 258 -4.86 1.94 15.70
CA VAL A 258 -5.05 0.48 15.75
C VAL A 258 -5.02 -0.05 17.18
N GLY A 259 -4.21 0.56 18.07
CA GLY A 259 -4.16 0.22 19.48
C GLY A 259 -3.45 -1.10 19.77
N LYS A 260 -2.27 -1.31 19.15
CA LYS A 260 -1.44 -2.53 19.33
C LYS A 260 -0.81 -2.67 20.73
N GLY A 261 -0.80 -1.59 21.52
CA GLY A 261 -0.24 -1.59 22.86
C GLY A 261 1.26 -1.94 22.88
N ASP A 262 1.67 -2.90 23.70
CA ASP A 262 3.05 -3.38 23.82
C ASP A 262 3.51 -4.28 22.64
N GLN A 263 2.60 -4.59 21.72
CA GLN A 263 2.88 -5.36 20.50
C GLN A 263 3.30 -4.48 19.33
N ILE A 264 3.47 -3.16 19.52
CA ILE A 264 3.99 -2.27 18.50
C ILE A 264 5.50 -2.46 18.30
N PRO A 265 6.00 -2.58 17.06
CA PRO A 265 7.44 -2.66 16.82
C PRO A 265 8.18 -1.39 17.24
N GLU A 266 9.21 -1.53 18.07
CA GLU A 266 10.07 -0.42 18.46
C GLU A 266 11.11 -0.10 17.38
N PRO A 267 11.45 1.17 17.14
CA PRO A 267 12.47 1.55 16.15
C PRO A 267 13.83 0.88 16.36
N ASN A 268 14.25 0.72 17.62
CA ASN A 268 15.55 0.13 17.97
C ASN A 268 15.63 -1.40 17.81
N LEU A 269 14.54 -2.05 17.39
CA LEU A 269 14.53 -3.49 17.11
C LEU A 269 15.61 -3.89 16.10
N ARG A 270 16.00 -2.99 15.21
CA ARG A 270 17.07 -3.16 14.21
C ARG A 270 18.44 -3.41 14.81
N ASN A 271 18.67 -3.02 16.06
CA ASN A 271 19.93 -3.21 16.78
C ASN A 271 20.06 -4.57 17.48
N LYS A 272 19.08 -5.46 17.31
CA LYS A 272 19.03 -6.69 18.08
C LYS A 272 19.30 -7.89 17.18
N LEU A 273 20.36 -8.65 17.46
CA LEU A 273 20.70 -9.88 16.73
C LEU A 273 19.60 -10.96 16.87
N ASP A 274 18.80 -10.87 17.92
CA ASP A 274 17.77 -11.83 18.36
C ASP A 274 16.34 -11.41 17.95
N GLN A 275 16.24 -10.84 16.77
CA GLN A 275 15.00 -10.17 16.34
C GLN A 275 13.87 -11.13 16.04
N LYS A 276 14.20 -12.33 15.55
CA LYS A 276 13.22 -13.28 15.02
C LYS A 276 12.16 -13.65 16.06
N GLU A 277 12.59 -13.94 17.29
CA GLU A 277 11.67 -14.31 18.38
C GLU A 277 10.87 -13.11 18.92
N LYS A 278 11.44 -11.90 18.84
CA LYS A 278 10.72 -10.68 19.20
C LYS A 278 9.69 -10.30 18.16
N MET A 279 10.05 -10.40 16.88
CA MET A 279 9.13 -10.11 15.77
C MET A 279 7.87 -10.96 15.83
N LYS A 280 7.96 -12.22 16.26
CA LYS A 280 6.79 -13.09 16.42
C LYS A 280 5.74 -12.59 17.44
N ARG A 281 6.12 -11.68 18.34
CA ARG A 281 5.24 -11.13 19.36
C ARG A 281 4.69 -9.75 19.02
N LEU A 282 5.18 -9.17 17.92
CA LEU A 282 4.85 -7.80 17.52
C LEU A 282 3.87 -7.82 16.36
N VAL A 283 2.92 -6.91 16.36
CA VAL A 283 1.92 -6.82 15.30
C VAL A 283 2.41 -5.90 14.19
N LYS A 284 2.68 -6.51 13.05
CA LYS A 284 3.00 -5.83 11.80
C LYS A 284 1.98 -6.22 10.74
N PHE A 285 1.49 -5.25 10.01
CA PHE A 285 0.65 -5.50 8.83
C PHE A 285 1.50 -5.47 7.57
N GLU A 286 1.13 -6.30 6.59
CA GLU A 286 1.73 -6.32 5.24
C GLU A 286 0.81 -5.65 4.23
N HIS A 287 -0.49 -5.69 4.48
CA HIS A 287 -1.49 -5.11 3.58
C HIS A 287 -2.54 -4.34 4.38
N THR A 288 -2.88 -3.17 3.87
CA THR A 288 -4.00 -2.37 4.35
C THR A 288 -4.83 -1.90 3.17
N MET A 289 -6.13 -2.10 3.24
CA MET A 289 -7.06 -1.66 2.21
C MET A 289 -8.33 -1.09 2.84
N GLU A 290 -8.88 -0.06 2.22
CA GLU A 290 -10.08 0.60 2.70
C GLU A 290 -11.17 0.63 1.62
N THR A 291 -12.40 0.31 2.00
CA THR A 291 -13.60 0.37 1.17
C THR A 291 -14.67 1.23 1.86
N ASP A 292 -15.83 1.41 1.27
CA ASP A 292 -16.92 2.14 1.90
C ASP A 292 -17.40 1.47 3.19
N ARG A 293 -17.36 0.15 3.22
CA ARG A 293 -17.79 -0.62 4.39
C ARG A 293 -16.64 -1.02 5.33
N TYR A 294 -15.49 -1.41 4.80
CA TYR A 294 -14.45 -2.05 5.58
C TYR A 294 -13.11 -1.31 5.53
N LEU A 295 -12.39 -1.30 6.67
CA LEU A 295 -10.95 -1.18 6.72
C LEU A 295 -10.39 -2.57 7.00
N LEU A 296 -9.54 -3.06 6.09
CA LEU A 296 -8.95 -4.39 6.11
C LEU A 296 -7.46 -4.28 6.38
N MET A 297 -6.95 -5.06 7.33
CA MET A 297 -5.53 -5.11 7.67
C MET A 297 -5.11 -6.56 7.81
N MET A 298 -4.15 -7.00 6.99
CA MET A 298 -3.58 -8.34 7.05
C MET A 298 -2.26 -8.32 7.81
N GLY A 299 -2.12 -9.15 8.82
CA GLY A 299 -0.86 -9.41 9.52
C GLY A 299 0.17 -10.06 8.61
N ASP A 300 1.43 -9.97 9.01
CA ASP A 300 2.52 -10.57 8.26
C ASP A 300 2.52 -12.12 8.38
N ARG A 301 3.43 -12.76 7.64
CA ARG A 301 3.57 -14.22 7.60
C ARG A 301 3.82 -14.90 8.96
N TRP A 302 4.13 -14.12 10.00
CA TRP A 302 4.32 -14.62 11.36
C TRP A 302 3.05 -14.58 12.18
N HIS A 303 2.08 -13.79 11.70
CA HIS A 303 0.81 -13.55 12.36
C HIS A 303 -0.30 -13.82 11.33
N HIS A 304 -0.72 -15.07 11.22
CA HIS A 304 -1.82 -15.47 10.36
C HIS A 304 -3.13 -14.90 10.92
N GLN A 305 -3.33 -13.59 10.77
CA GLN A 305 -4.48 -12.89 11.29
C GLN A 305 -4.92 -11.78 10.35
N ALA A 306 -6.21 -11.57 10.30
CA ALA A 306 -6.85 -10.49 9.59
C ALA A 306 -7.66 -9.64 10.56
N CYS A 307 -7.44 -8.32 10.52
CA CYS A 307 -8.26 -7.37 11.25
C CYS A 307 -9.21 -6.70 10.29
N ILE A 308 -10.49 -6.71 10.63
CA ILE A 308 -11.57 -6.15 9.84
C ILE A 308 -12.34 -5.16 10.69
N TYR A 309 -12.33 -3.90 10.32
CA TYR A 309 -13.21 -2.90 10.89
C TYR A 309 -14.41 -2.70 9.96
N ASP A 310 -15.60 -3.09 10.41
CA ASP A 310 -16.87 -2.81 9.72
C ASP A 310 -17.35 -1.41 10.15
N LYS A 311 -17.23 -0.45 9.24
CA LYS A 311 -17.60 0.96 9.48
C LYS A 311 -19.10 1.16 9.68
N GLN A 312 -19.93 0.27 9.13
CA GLN A 312 -21.39 0.36 9.28
C GLN A 312 -21.83 -0.17 10.64
N ALA A 313 -21.20 -1.24 11.10
CA ALA A 313 -21.47 -1.83 12.41
C ALA A 313 -20.66 -1.17 13.53
N GLU A 314 -19.68 -0.31 13.20
CA GLU A 314 -18.70 0.28 14.12
C GLU A 314 -18.00 -0.79 14.99
N LYS A 315 -17.77 -1.95 14.37
CA LYS A 315 -17.23 -3.13 15.06
C LYS A 315 -15.93 -3.57 14.42
N THR A 316 -14.95 -3.89 15.27
CA THR A 316 -13.69 -4.48 14.83
C THR A 316 -13.64 -5.94 15.27
N ILE A 317 -13.27 -6.81 14.35
CA ILE A 317 -13.05 -8.22 14.58
C ILE A 317 -11.64 -8.62 14.14
N ARG A 318 -11.11 -9.65 14.77
CA ARG A 318 -9.87 -10.30 14.38
C ARG A 318 -10.17 -11.76 14.03
N VAL A 319 -9.77 -12.17 12.83
CA VAL A 319 -9.86 -13.55 12.38
C VAL A 319 -8.46 -14.14 12.48
N GLU A 320 -8.33 -15.23 13.21
CA GLU A 320 -7.10 -16.00 13.35
C GLU A 320 -7.34 -17.38 12.75
N SER A 321 -6.43 -17.82 11.88
CA SER A 321 -6.53 -19.12 11.25
C SER A 321 -5.14 -19.65 10.95
N GLU A 322 -4.98 -20.96 11.00
CA GLU A 322 -3.74 -21.61 10.60
C GLU A 322 -3.53 -21.54 9.09
N GLU A 323 -4.62 -21.53 8.26
CA GLU A 323 -4.58 -21.33 6.79
C GLU A 323 -5.98 -21.28 6.16
N PRO A 324 -6.06 -20.80 4.91
CA PRO A 324 -5.73 -19.47 4.46
C PRO A 324 -6.75 -18.46 5.01
N ILE A 325 -6.25 -17.34 5.51
CA ILE A 325 -7.11 -16.28 6.02
C ILE A 325 -7.79 -15.57 4.85
N GLY A 326 -9.10 -15.38 4.95
CA GLY A 326 -9.85 -14.66 3.94
C GLY A 326 -11.35 -14.63 4.25
N PHE A 327 -12.07 -13.79 3.54
CA PHE A 327 -13.52 -13.80 3.55
C PHE A 327 -14.03 -15.17 3.06
N THR A 328 -15.02 -15.74 3.74
CA THR A 328 -15.65 -16.99 3.32
C THR A 328 -16.28 -16.79 1.94
N ASN A 329 -15.86 -17.57 0.96
CA ASN A 329 -16.25 -17.39 -0.43
C ASN A 329 -17.62 -18.03 -0.70
N ASP A 330 -18.66 -17.29 -0.40
CA ASP A 330 -20.06 -17.66 -0.66
C ASP A 330 -20.55 -17.22 -2.06
N LEU A 331 -19.67 -16.66 -2.90
CA LEU A 331 -20.01 -16.29 -4.27
C LEU A 331 -19.92 -17.47 -5.24
N ASN A 332 -18.92 -18.32 -5.07
CA ASN A 332 -18.76 -19.52 -5.91
C ASN A 332 -18.34 -20.78 -5.13
N GLY A 333 -18.13 -20.70 -3.83
CA GLY A 333 -17.78 -21.84 -3.00
C GLY A 333 -16.34 -22.34 -3.12
N PHE A 334 -15.46 -21.58 -3.77
CA PHE A 334 -14.02 -21.88 -3.83
C PHE A 334 -13.31 -21.45 -2.54
N LEU A 335 -11.99 -21.38 -2.55
CA LEU A 335 -11.17 -20.99 -1.40
C LEU A 335 -11.57 -19.61 -0.83
N PRO A 336 -11.38 -19.38 0.47
CA PRO A 336 -11.48 -18.05 1.06
C PRO A 336 -10.61 -17.05 0.29
N PHE A 337 -11.06 -15.78 0.23
CA PHE A 337 -10.37 -14.74 -0.50
C PHE A 337 -10.04 -13.56 0.40
N TRP A 338 -8.76 -13.15 0.39
CA TRP A 338 -8.32 -11.89 0.95
C TRP A 338 -7.73 -11.00 -0.15
N PRO A 339 -8.24 -9.77 -0.32
CA PRO A 339 -7.68 -8.84 -1.29
C PRO A 339 -6.36 -8.28 -0.76
N ILE A 340 -5.30 -8.41 -1.55
CA ILE A 340 -3.97 -7.86 -1.24
C ILE A 340 -3.67 -6.55 -1.95
N GLY A 341 -4.43 -6.20 -2.96
CA GLY A 341 -4.25 -4.95 -3.67
C GLY A 341 -5.51 -4.46 -4.35
N ARG A 342 -5.46 -3.21 -4.77
CA ARG A 342 -6.54 -2.53 -5.49
C ARG A 342 -6.04 -2.11 -6.87
N GLY A 343 -6.93 -2.14 -7.86
CA GLY A 343 -6.64 -1.63 -9.18
C GLY A 343 -6.40 -0.12 -9.20
N CYS A 344 -5.71 0.36 -10.21
CA CYS A 344 -5.46 1.79 -10.44
C CYS A 344 -6.31 2.33 -11.61
N GLY A 345 -6.39 3.63 -11.74
CA GLY A 345 -7.21 4.28 -12.78
C GLY A 345 -8.70 3.97 -12.59
N ASN A 346 -9.40 3.58 -13.64
CA ASN A 346 -10.82 3.21 -13.59
C ASN A 346 -11.05 1.83 -12.94
N ALA A 347 -10.01 1.01 -12.81
CA ALA A 347 -10.07 -0.27 -12.11
C ALA A 347 -10.07 -0.14 -10.57
N GLN A 348 -10.24 1.05 -10.01
CA GLN A 348 -10.26 1.28 -8.55
C GLN A 348 -11.38 0.54 -7.80
N ASN A 349 -12.43 0.11 -8.50
CA ASN A 349 -13.48 -0.74 -7.94
C ASN A 349 -13.15 -2.23 -7.97
N GLU A 350 -11.99 -2.61 -8.51
CA GLU A 350 -11.48 -3.98 -8.51
C GLU A 350 -10.41 -4.15 -7.42
N VAL A 351 -10.43 -5.31 -6.81
CA VAL A 351 -9.41 -5.77 -5.88
C VAL A 351 -8.85 -7.08 -6.38
N TRP A 352 -7.62 -7.38 -5.99
CA TRP A 352 -6.96 -8.59 -6.46
C TRP A 352 -6.24 -9.35 -5.34
N GLY A 353 -6.05 -10.62 -5.59
CA GLY A 353 -5.17 -11.52 -4.85
C GLY A 353 -4.43 -12.43 -5.82
N ILE A 354 -3.49 -13.18 -5.31
CA ILE A 354 -2.70 -14.15 -6.07
C ILE A 354 -2.85 -15.53 -5.43
N LEU A 355 -3.04 -16.54 -6.25
CA LEU A 355 -2.99 -17.94 -5.85
C LEU A 355 -1.86 -18.62 -6.62
N SER A 356 -0.93 -19.25 -5.92
CA SER A 356 -0.01 -20.17 -6.56
C SER A 356 -0.77 -21.38 -7.12
N VAL A 357 -0.19 -22.03 -8.11
CA VAL A 357 -0.87 -23.15 -8.78
C VAL A 357 -1.13 -24.31 -7.82
N ASP A 358 -0.16 -24.62 -6.95
CA ASP A 358 -0.32 -25.64 -5.91
C ASP A 358 -1.53 -25.37 -5.00
N LYS A 359 -1.71 -24.12 -4.54
CA LYS A 359 -2.87 -23.70 -3.75
C LYS A 359 -4.17 -23.73 -4.54
N TYR A 360 -4.12 -23.39 -5.83
CA TYR A 360 -5.29 -23.50 -6.70
C TYR A 360 -5.74 -24.97 -6.87
N LEU A 361 -4.80 -25.86 -7.17
CA LEU A 361 -5.09 -27.29 -7.35
C LEU A 361 -5.60 -27.94 -6.06
N GLU A 362 -4.97 -27.63 -4.92
CA GLU A 362 -5.45 -28.04 -3.60
C GLU A 362 -6.89 -27.55 -3.36
N GLY A 363 -7.18 -26.30 -3.72
CA GLY A 363 -8.52 -25.71 -3.63
C GLY A 363 -9.55 -26.46 -4.48
N VAL A 364 -9.20 -26.85 -5.71
CA VAL A 364 -10.08 -27.64 -6.57
C VAL A 364 -10.37 -29.01 -5.95
N GLU A 365 -9.34 -29.68 -5.41
CA GLU A 365 -9.48 -30.98 -4.75
C GLU A 365 -10.40 -30.89 -3.53
N VAL A 366 -10.18 -29.91 -2.64
CA VAL A 366 -10.89 -29.78 -1.37
C VAL A 366 -12.34 -29.32 -1.58
N THR A 367 -12.57 -28.36 -2.48
CA THR A 367 -13.91 -27.76 -2.67
C THR A 367 -14.76 -28.45 -3.74
N GLY A 368 -14.12 -29.17 -4.66
CA GLY A 368 -14.77 -29.71 -5.86
C GLY A 368 -15.15 -28.63 -6.88
N VAL A 369 -14.72 -27.39 -6.69
CA VAL A 369 -15.01 -26.26 -7.59
C VAL A 369 -13.77 -25.95 -8.41
N ASN A 370 -13.90 -25.92 -9.74
CA ASN A 370 -12.84 -25.47 -10.65
C ASN A 370 -13.25 -24.14 -11.32
N PRO A 371 -12.91 -22.97 -10.74
CA PRO A 371 -13.38 -21.69 -11.24
C PRO A 371 -12.86 -21.32 -12.63
N LEU A 372 -11.72 -21.86 -13.06
CA LEU A 372 -11.14 -21.63 -14.38
C LEU A 372 -11.77 -22.52 -15.46
N GLY A 373 -12.27 -23.71 -15.06
CA GLY A 373 -12.80 -24.71 -15.99
C GLY A 373 -11.73 -25.32 -16.91
N ILE A 374 -10.46 -25.17 -16.57
CA ILE A 374 -9.29 -25.76 -17.25
C ILE A 374 -8.41 -26.45 -16.22
N ASP A 375 -7.57 -27.36 -16.68
CA ASP A 375 -6.53 -27.99 -15.88
C ASP A 375 -5.25 -27.14 -15.94
N LEU A 376 -4.56 -27.07 -14.80
CA LEU A 376 -3.27 -26.39 -14.66
C LEU A 376 -2.19 -27.41 -14.31
N GLU A 377 -0.96 -27.17 -14.77
CA GLU A 377 0.22 -27.94 -14.39
C GLU A 377 0.96 -27.22 -13.25
N PHE A 378 1.72 -27.96 -12.43
CA PHE A 378 2.42 -27.41 -11.24
C PHE A 378 3.43 -26.31 -11.55
N ASP A 379 3.97 -26.28 -12.75
CA ASP A 379 4.94 -25.30 -13.24
C ASP A 379 4.31 -24.12 -13.98
N ASP A 380 2.97 -24.09 -14.01
CA ASP A 380 2.26 -22.94 -14.57
C ASP A 380 2.44 -21.67 -13.72
N ASN A 381 2.30 -20.51 -14.37
CA ASN A 381 2.23 -19.22 -13.72
C ASN A 381 1.01 -19.13 -12.80
N PRO A 382 1.06 -18.30 -11.75
CA PRO A 382 0.00 -18.22 -10.76
C PRO A 382 -1.32 -17.70 -11.36
N VAL A 383 -2.39 -17.93 -10.61
CA VAL A 383 -3.73 -17.44 -10.91
C VAL A 383 -3.96 -16.10 -10.20
N ILE A 384 -4.38 -15.09 -10.93
CA ILE A 384 -4.82 -13.81 -10.35
C ILE A 384 -6.32 -13.90 -10.05
N VAL A 385 -6.66 -13.63 -8.82
CA VAL A 385 -8.05 -13.54 -8.37
C VAL A 385 -8.46 -12.09 -8.39
N ILE A 386 -9.53 -11.77 -9.09
CA ILE A 386 -10.03 -10.39 -9.25
C ILE A 386 -11.46 -10.34 -8.75
N GLY A 387 -11.69 -9.46 -7.77
CA GLY A 387 -13.01 -9.19 -7.22
C GLY A 387 -13.50 -7.80 -7.57
N THR A 388 -14.78 -7.63 -7.85
CA THR A 388 -15.41 -6.33 -8.03
C THR A 388 -16.08 -5.89 -6.74
N LEU A 389 -15.70 -4.74 -6.20
CA LEU A 389 -16.27 -4.15 -4.97
C LEU A 389 -17.76 -3.78 -5.17
N LYS A 390 -18.52 -3.86 -4.08
CA LYS A 390 -19.92 -3.38 -4.04
C LYS A 390 -20.03 -1.88 -4.07
#